data_41cb4594c41265a258bc4133e17f3299
#
_entry.id   41cb4594c41265a258bc4133e17f3299
#
_cell.length_a   1.000
_cell.length_b   1.000
_cell.length_c   1.000
_cell.angle_alpha   90.00
_cell.angle_beta   90.00
_cell.angle_gamma   90.00
#
_symmetry.space_group_name_H-M   'P 1'
#
loop_
_entity.id
_entity.type
_entity.pdbx_description
1 polymer ?
#
loop_
_entity_poly.entity_id
_entity_poly.type
_entity_poly.pdbx_seq_one_letter_code
_entity_poly.pdbx_strand_id
1 'polypeptide(L)'
;MIFSQTIGNIQTEEQFNRLALEAFRYQLHRNQVYAEFVDALGIHASSVNHYTRIPFLPIEFFKTREVYAAEEDPAVTFHSSGTTGMHRSSHAVADVSLYRSSLLEAFRHFYGETTNYLICALTPSPEESPNSSLAFMIDTWISSGAQEGSGFYLNEPERLAGLLPTANCQLPTLLLIGLTYALLDFAEIHPMPLNGSIIMET
;
A
#
# COMPACT_ATOMS: atom_id res chain seq x y z
N MET A 1 0.99 -18.64 -9.64
CA MET A 1 0.15 -17.54 -10.17
C MET A 1 0.96 -16.82 -11.26
N ILE A 2 0.43 -16.68 -12.47
CA ILE A 2 1.17 -16.21 -13.67
C ILE A 2 1.58 -14.73 -13.58
N PHE A 3 0.89 -13.94 -12.75
CA PHE A 3 1.09 -12.49 -12.69
C PHE A 3 2.31 -12.03 -11.89
N SER A 4 2.74 -12.75 -10.87
CA SER A 4 3.79 -12.28 -9.94
C SER A 4 5.17 -12.09 -10.60
N GLN A 5 5.52 -12.91 -11.58
CA GLN A 5 6.81 -12.82 -12.28
C GLN A 5 6.82 -11.83 -13.46
N THR A 6 5.64 -11.38 -13.91
CA THR A 6 5.51 -10.62 -15.15
C THR A 6 5.24 -9.12 -14.89
N ILE A 7 4.59 -8.77 -13.78
CA ILE A 7 4.21 -7.38 -13.48
C ILE A 7 5.43 -6.47 -13.30
N GLY A 8 6.48 -6.93 -12.61
CA GLY A 8 7.71 -6.17 -12.40
C GLY A 8 8.54 -5.93 -13.67
N ASN A 9 8.20 -6.59 -14.79
CA ASN A 9 8.97 -6.54 -16.04
C ASN A 9 8.24 -5.85 -17.20
N ILE A 10 7.18 -5.08 -16.91
CA ILE A 10 6.45 -4.32 -17.93
C ILE A 10 7.31 -3.14 -18.38
N GLN A 11 7.67 -3.09 -19.67
CA GLN A 11 8.50 -2.03 -20.24
C GLN A 11 7.82 -1.31 -21.41
N THR A 12 6.74 -1.88 -21.97
CA THR A 12 6.03 -1.28 -23.10
C THR A 12 4.54 -1.22 -22.86
N GLU A 13 3.86 -0.29 -23.53
CA GLU A 13 2.40 -0.16 -23.49
C GLU A 13 1.70 -1.43 -23.99
N GLU A 14 2.26 -2.11 -24.98
CA GLU A 14 1.71 -3.37 -25.51
C GLU A 14 1.76 -4.49 -24.46
N GLN A 15 2.88 -4.60 -23.70
CA GLN A 15 3.00 -5.54 -22.59
C GLN A 15 1.99 -5.22 -21.49
N PHE A 16 1.86 -3.94 -21.13
CA PHE A 16 0.86 -3.48 -20.16
C PHE A 16 -0.56 -3.82 -20.62
N ASN A 17 -0.91 -3.46 -21.85
CA ASN A 17 -2.24 -3.74 -22.41
C ASN A 17 -2.58 -5.23 -22.39
N ARG A 18 -1.65 -6.08 -22.80
CA ARG A 18 -1.84 -7.54 -22.79
C ARG A 18 -2.13 -8.03 -21.38
N LEU A 19 -1.28 -7.67 -20.39
CA LEU A 19 -1.44 -8.11 -19.01
C LEU A 19 -2.70 -7.55 -18.35
N ALA A 20 -3.05 -6.29 -18.62
CA ALA A 20 -4.28 -5.69 -18.15
C ALA A 20 -5.53 -6.43 -18.68
N LEU A 21 -5.52 -6.81 -19.96
CA LEU A 21 -6.61 -7.60 -20.54
C LEU A 21 -6.66 -9.04 -20.00
N GLU A 22 -5.52 -9.65 -19.69
CA GLU A 22 -5.46 -10.95 -19.01
C GLU A 22 -6.03 -10.83 -17.59
N ALA A 23 -5.64 -9.81 -16.84
CA ALA A 23 -6.18 -9.53 -15.50
C ALA A 23 -7.69 -9.26 -15.53
N PHE A 24 -8.17 -8.48 -16.51
CA PHE A 24 -9.60 -8.24 -16.71
C PHE A 24 -10.36 -9.56 -16.91
N ARG A 25 -9.90 -10.42 -17.81
CA ARG A 25 -10.55 -11.72 -18.06
C ARG A 25 -10.50 -12.63 -16.83
N TYR A 26 -9.39 -12.65 -16.13
CA TYR A 26 -9.26 -13.39 -14.87
C TYR A 26 -10.27 -12.92 -13.82
N GLN A 27 -10.36 -11.61 -13.59
CA GLN A 27 -11.32 -11.02 -12.65
C GLN A 27 -12.77 -11.31 -13.08
N LEU A 28 -13.06 -11.21 -14.38
CA LEU A 28 -14.40 -11.49 -14.89
C LEU A 28 -14.85 -12.94 -14.64
N HIS A 29 -13.92 -13.89 -14.69
CA HIS A 29 -14.22 -15.30 -14.45
C HIS A 29 -14.23 -15.72 -12.99
N ARG A 30 -13.47 -15.03 -12.14
CA ARG A 30 -13.20 -15.46 -10.76
C ARG A 30 -13.86 -14.58 -9.71
N ASN A 31 -14.14 -13.33 -10.02
CA ASN A 31 -14.73 -12.36 -9.11
C ASN A 31 -16.20 -12.15 -9.48
N GLN A 32 -17.10 -12.78 -8.74
CA GLN A 32 -18.54 -12.70 -9.01
C GLN A 32 -19.05 -11.26 -8.95
N VAL A 33 -18.60 -10.47 -7.98
CA VAL A 33 -19.03 -9.06 -7.83
C VAL A 33 -18.63 -8.24 -9.06
N TYR A 34 -17.43 -8.48 -9.57
CA TYR A 34 -16.96 -7.81 -10.77
C TYR A 34 -17.71 -8.26 -12.02
N ALA A 35 -18.00 -9.56 -12.15
CA ALA A 35 -18.79 -10.09 -13.26
C ALA A 35 -20.20 -9.50 -13.30
N GLU A 36 -20.89 -9.46 -12.16
CA GLU A 36 -22.24 -8.85 -12.03
C GLU A 36 -22.20 -7.35 -12.40
N PHE A 37 -21.15 -6.63 -11.98
CA PHE A 37 -20.98 -5.21 -12.31
C PHE A 37 -20.78 -4.98 -13.83
N VAL A 38 -19.92 -5.76 -14.47
CA VAL A 38 -19.66 -5.66 -15.91
C VAL A 38 -20.91 -6.01 -16.73
N ASP A 39 -21.65 -7.03 -16.30
CA ASP A 39 -22.93 -7.42 -16.93
C ASP A 39 -23.99 -6.32 -16.80
N ALA A 40 -24.12 -5.71 -15.61
CA ALA A 40 -25.03 -4.59 -15.38
C ALA A 40 -24.72 -3.35 -16.24
N LEU A 41 -23.45 -3.18 -16.64
CA LEU A 41 -23.05 -2.12 -17.60
C LEU A 41 -23.36 -2.49 -19.06
N GLY A 42 -23.81 -3.71 -19.36
CA GLY A 42 -24.04 -4.23 -20.71
C GLY A 42 -22.75 -4.40 -21.53
N ILE A 43 -21.62 -4.60 -20.86
CA ILE A 43 -20.30 -4.71 -21.52
C ILE A 43 -20.00 -6.18 -21.78
N HIS A 44 -19.85 -6.54 -23.06
CA HIS A 44 -19.38 -7.86 -23.45
C HIS A 44 -17.85 -7.95 -23.37
N ALA A 45 -17.32 -9.01 -22.75
CA ALA A 45 -15.88 -9.22 -22.60
C ALA A 45 -15.11 -9.16 -23.93
N SER A 46 -15.72 -9.64 -25.02
CA SER A 46 -15.14 -9.62 -26.37
C SER A 46 -14.99 -8.22 -26.97
N SER A 47 -15.72 -7.22 -26.46
CA SER A 47 -15.62 -5.82 -26.91
C SER A 47 -14.48 -5.06 -26.23
N VAL A 48 -13.93 -5.61 -25.12
CA VAL A 48 -12.81 -5.00 -24.37
C VAL A 48 -11.49 -5.50 -24.95
N ASN A 49 -10.91 -4.72 -25.84
CA ASN A 49 -9.69 -5.03 -26.58
C ASN A 49 -8.50 -4.11 -26.25
N HIS A 50 -8.71 -3.15 -25.34
CA HIS A 50 -7.68 -2.23 -24.86
C HIS A 50 -7.91 -1.90 -23.38
N TYR A 51 -6.85 -1.71 -22.60
CA TYR A 51 -6.94 -1.47 -21.16
C TYR A 51 -7.79 -0.24 -20.80
N THR A 52 -7.82 0.79 -21.65
CA THR A 52 -8.64 1.99 -21.46
C THR A 52 -10.14 1.74 -21.51
N ARG A 53 -10.55 0.55 -21.98
CA ARG A 53 -11.96 0.13 -22.04
C ARG A 53 -12.36 -0.83 -20.93
N ILE A 54 -11.43 -1.19 -20.06
CA ILE A 54 -11.72 -2.03 -18.90
C ILE A 54 -12.59 -1.23 -17.94
N PRO A 55 -13.80 -1.70 -17.56
CA PRO A 55 -14.61 -1.04 -16.56
C PRO A 55 -13.99 -1.25 -15.17
N PHE A 56 -13.78 -0.16 -14.44
CA PHE A 56 -13.26 -0.22 -13.08
C PHE A 56 -14.39 -0.32 -12.06
N LEU A 57 -14.28 -1.31 -11.18
CA LEU A 57 -15.22 -1.49 -10.08
C LEU A 57 -15.15 -0.28 -9.12
N PRO A 58 -16.28 0.39 -8.82
CA PRO A 58 -16.30 1.46 -7.82
C PRO A 58 -15.82 0.97 -6.45
N ILE A 59 -15.00 1.80 -5.78
CA ILE A 59 -14.36 1.43 -4.51
C ILE A 59 -15.37 1.16 -3.37
N GLU A 60 -16.57 1.71 -3.48
CA GLU A 60 -17.66 1.49 -2.53
C GLU A 60 -18.07 0.01 -2.41
N PHE A 61 -17.85 -0.79 -3.45
CA PHE A 61 -18.12 -2.22 -3.40
C PHE A 61 -17.31 -2.93 -2.32
N PHE A 62 -16.09 -2.49 -2.05
CA PHE A 62 -15.25 -3.04 -0.97
C PHE A 62 -15.79 -2.81 0.45
N LYS A 63 -16.80 -1.91 0.61
CA LYS A 63 -17.50 -1.68 1.87
C LYS A 63 -18.72 -2.57 2.06
N THR A 64 -19.34 -3.01 0.96
CA THR A 64 -20.65 -3.65 0.96
C THR A 64 -20.65 -5.08 0.42
N ARG A 65 -19.61 -5.46 -0.28
CA ARG A 65 -19.48 -6.76 -0.94
C ARG A 65 -18.09 -7.35 -0.67
N GLU A 66 -18.01 -8.66 -0.71
CA GLU A 66 -16.73 -9.36 -0.70
C GLU A 66 -16.16 -9.37 -2.13
N VAL A 67 -15.12 -8.57 -2.34
CA VAL A 67 -14.44 -8.45 -3.64
C VAL A 67 -13.17 -9.29 -3.61
N TYR A 68 -13.29 -10.54 -4.09
CA TYR A 68 -12.20 -11.50 -4.05
C TYR A 68 -12.26 -12.45 -5.26
N ALA A 69 -11.11 -12.86 -5.79
CA ALA A 69 -11.02 -13.62 -7.04
C ALA A 69 -10.30 -14.97 -6.93
N ALA A 70 -9.68 -15.28 -5.79
CA ALA A 70 -9.01 -16.56 -5.59
C ALA A 70 -9.99 -17.64 -5.07
N GLU A 71 -9.63 -18.92 -5.22
CA GLU A 71 -10.41 -20.04 -4.70
C GLU A 71 -10.02 -20.40 -3.26
N GLU A 72 -8.74 -20.14 -2.92
CA GLU A 72 -8.21 -20.37 -1.57
C GLU A 72 -8.62 -19.22 -0.64
N ASP A 73 -8.67 -19.50 0.65
CA ASP A 73 -8.88 -18.47 1.67
C ASP A 73 -7.82 -17.37 1.57
N PRO A 74 -8.18 -16.11 1.83
CA PRO A 74 -7.21 -15.03 1.80
C PRO A 74 -6.12 -15.22 2.85
N ALA A 75 -4.86 -15.03 2.45
CA ALA A 75 -3.71 -15.10 3.36
C ALA A 75 -3.73 -13.95 4.38
N VAL A 76 -4.30 -12.81 3.99
CA VAL A 76 -4.55 -11.66 4.88
C VAL A 76 -5.74 -10.85 4.36
N THR A 77 -6.50 -10.25 5.29
CA THR A 77 -7.55 -9.28 4.95
C THR A 77 -7.25 -7.96 5.67
N PHE A 78 -7.03 -6.91 4.88
CA PHE A 78 -6.87 -5.56 5.40
C PHE A 78 -8.21 -4.85 5.53
N HIS A 79 -8.30 -3.97 6.54
CA HIS A 79 -9.48 -3.16 6.78
C HIS A 79 -9.12 -1.67 6.76
N SER A 80 -9.99 -0.85 6.16
CA SER A 80 -9.83 0.60 6.26
C SER A 80 -10.03 1.09 7.69
N SER A 81 -9.37 2.19 8.05
CA SER A 81 -9.66 2.95 9.28
C SER A 81 -11.06 3.56 9.14
N GLY A 82 -12.11 2.85 9.51
CA GLY A 82 -13.47 3.39 9.51
C GLY A 82 -13.69 4.32 10.70
N THR A 83 -14.27 5.51 10.46
CA THR A 83 -14.85 6.33 11.53
C THR A 83 -16.02 5.57 12.16
N THR A 84 -16.24 5.76 13.45
CA THR A 84 -17.25 5.09 14.27
C THR A 84 -18.64 5.10 13.60
N GLY A 85 -19.19 3.92 13.29
CA GLY A 85 -20.52 3.76 12.70
C GLY A 85 -20.58 3.56 11.18
N MET A 86 -19.47 3.62 10.44
CA MET A 86 -19.43 3.30 9.00
C MET A 86 -18.90 1.89 8.76
N HIS A 87 -19.44 1.20 7.75
CA HIS A 87 -18.88 -0.07 7.29
C HIS A 87 -17.44 0.15 6.80
N ARG A 88 -16.50 -0.60 7.40
CA ARG A 88 -15.10 -0.61 6.96
C ARG A 88 -14.99 -1.34 5.63
N SER A 89 -14.19 -0.81 4.71
CA SER A 89 -13.86 -1.59 3.52
C SER A 89 -12.88 -2.71 3.88
N SER A 90 -13.07 -3.87 3.23
CA SER A 90 -12.23 -5.04 3.39
C SER A 90 -11.50 -5.34 2.09
N HIS A 91 -10.19 -5.58 2.18
CA HIS A 91 -9.36 -5.95 1.05
C HIS A 91 -8.68 -7.28 1.33
N ALA A 92 -9.21 -8.35 0.73
CA ALA A 92 -8.68 -9.70 0.85
C ALA A 92 -7.51 -9.91 -0.13
N VAL A 93 -6.39 -10.40 0.36
CA VAL A 93 -5.16 -10.64 -0.40
C VAL A 93 -4.82 -12.13 -0.36
N ALA A 94 -4.81 -12.79 -1.51
CA ALA A 94 -4.47 -14.19 -1.64
C ALA A 94 -2.95 -14.44 -1.59
N ASP A 95 -2.16 -13.57 -2.23
CA ASP A 95 -0.72 -13.70 -2.34
C ASP A 95 -0.02 -12.50 -1.71
N VAL A 96 0.41 -12.68 -0.46
CA VAL A 96 1.15 -11.66 0.30
C VAL A 96 2.52 -11.37 -0.32
N SER A 97 3.12 -12.34 -1.01
CA SER A 97 4.43 -12.14 -1.66
C SER A 97 4.32 -11.18 -2.84
N LEU A 98 3.25 -11.31 -3.64
CA LEU A 98 2.95 -10.37 -4.72
C LEU A 98 2.67 -8.96 -4.17
N TYR A 99 1.87 -8.87 -3.10
CA TYR A 99 1.55 -7.59 -2.47
C TYR A 99 2.83 -6.91 -1.93
N ARG A 100 3.67 -7.65 -1.20
CA ARG A 100 4.97 -7.17 -0.69
C ARG A 100 5.89 -6.71 -1.82
N SER A 101 6.01 -7.48 -2.90
CA SER A 101 6.82 -7.11 -4.06
C SER A 101 6.32 -5.82 -4.71
N SER A 102 5.00 -5.64 -4.83
CA SER A 102 4.43 -4.42 -5.41
C SER A 102 4.73 -3.17 -4.57
N LEU A 103 4.72 -3.30 -3.22
CA LEU A 103 5.08 -2.21 -2.30
C LEU A 103 6.56 -1.79 -2.45
N LEU A 104 7.46 -2.75 -2.58
CA LEU A 104 8.89 -2.50 -2.75
C LEU A 104 9.21 -1.92 -4.12
N GLU A 105 8.61 -2.43 -5.19
CA GLU A 105 8.80 -1.90 -6.54
C GLU A 105 8.23 -0.47 -6.67
N ALA A 106 7.06 -0.19 -6.07
CA ALA A 106 6.51 1.15 -6.04
C ALA A 106 7.43 2.11 -5.28
N PHE A 107 7.94 1.72 -4.11
CA PHE A 107 8.88 2.54 -3.35
C PHE A 107 10.15 2.81 -4.17
N ARG A 108 10.75 1.76 -4.75
CA ARG A 108 11.96 1.87 -5.57
C ARG A 108 11.77 2.81 -6.75
N HIS A 109 10.61 2.77 -7.39
CA HIS A 109 10.32 3.59 -8.57
C HIS A 109 10.31 5.10 -8.25
N PHE A 110 9.77 5.49 -7.09
CA PHE A 110 9.60 6.91 -6.72
C PHE A 110 10.70 7.44 -5.81
N TYR A 111 11.28 6.59 -4.96
CA TYR A 111 12.19 6.99 -3.89
C TYR A 111 13.57 6.31 -3.98
N GLY A 112 13.73 5.28 -4.78
CA GLY A 112 14.96 4.47 -4.83
C GLY A 112 14.96 3.37 -3.77
N GLU A 113 16.14 2.94 -3.34
CA GLU A 113 16.27 1.82 -2.42
C GLU A 113 15.93 2.20 -0.97
N THR A 114 15.22 1.35 -0.26
CA THR A 114 14.86 1.52 1.16
C THR A 114 16.10 1.66 2.05
N THR A 115 17.21 1.04 1.66
CA THR A 115 18.52 1.12 2.35
C THR A 115 19.08 2.54 2.47
N ASN A 116 18.58 3.49 1.68
CA ASN A 116 18.99 4.89 1.74
C ASN A 116 18.20 5.72 2.75
N TYR A 117 17.26 5.10 3.48
CA TYR A 117 16.31 5.80 4.34
C TYR A 117 16.37 5.34 5.79
N LEU A 118 16.30 6.31 6.68
CA LEU A 118 15.82 6.13 8.04
C LEU A 118 14.30 6.32 8.03
N ILE A 119 13.55 5.23 8.16
CA ILE A 119 12.09 5.24 8.08
C ILE A 119 11.49 5.27 9.49
N CYS A 120 10.90 6.40 9.86
CA CYS A 120 10.27 6.59 11.16
C CYS A 120 8.76 6.77 10.97
N ALA A 121 7.97 5.97 11.68
CA ALA A 121 6.52 5.96 11.55
C ALA A 121 5.82 6.46 12.82
N LEU A 122 5.00 7.49 12.68
CA LEU A 122 4.03 7.96 13.69
C LEU A 122 2.65 7.37 13.37
N THR A 123 2.60 6.04 13.30
CA THR A 123 1.40 5.22 13.08
C THR A 123 1.45 4.01 14.01
N PRO A 124 0.30 3.35 14.28
CA PRO A 124 0.33 2.05 14.96
C PRO A 124 1.19 1.02 14.22
N SER A 125 1.88 0.17 14.97
CA SER A 125 2.66 -0.94 14.45
C SER A 125 1.77 -2.09 13.94
N PRO A 126 2.33 -3.09 13.22
CA PRO A 126 1.58 -4.30 12.84
C PRO A 126 1.05 -5.10 14.04
N GLU A 127 1.73 -5.09 15.17
CA GLU A 127 1.28 -5.76 16.40
C GLU A 127 0.04 -5.05 16.97
N GLU A 128 -0.01 -3.72 16.91
CA GLU A 128 -1.14 -2.91 17.39
C GLU A 128 -2.31 -2.89 16.41
N SER A 129 -2.02 -3.00 15.12
CA SER A 129 -2.99 -2.96 14.03
C SER A 129 -2.71 -4.02 12.95
N PRO A 130 -2.90 -5.30 13.25
CA PRO A 130 -2.50 -6.41 12.35
C PRO A 130 -3.25 -6.43 11.00
N ASN A 131 -4.42 -5.78 10.94
CA ASN A 131 -5.21 -5.69 9.71
C ASN A 131 -5.04 -4.33 8.98
N SER A 132 -4.04 -3.54 9.36
CA SER A 132 -3.73 -2.27 8.69
C SER A 132 -2.80 -2.49 7.50
N SER A 133 -3.27 -2.15 6.29
CA SER A 133 -2.43 -2.16 5.09
C SER A 133 -1.29 -1.13 5.17
N LEU A 134 -1.52 0.00 5.85
CA LEU A 134 -0.51 1.03 6.08
C LEU A 134 0.62 0.50 6.98
N ALA A 135 0.29 -0.13 8.12
CA ALA A 135 1.28 -0.72 9.01
C ALA A 135 2.08 -1.82 8.29
N PHE A 136 1.40 -2.69 7.53
CA PHE A 136 2.05 -3.71 6.72
C PHE A 136 3.00 -3.12 5.66
N MET A 137 2.61 -2.05 4.99
CA MET A 137 3.43 -1.37 3.99
C MET A 137 4.71 -0.81 4.63
N ILE A 138 4.59 -0.08 5.73
CA ILE A 138 5.72 0.53 6.44
C ILE A 138 6.66 -0.55 6.97
N ASP A 139 6.12 -1.59 7.61
CA ASP A 139 6.91 -2.73 8.09
C ASP A 139 7.66 -3.43 6.96
N THR A 140 7.03 -3.57 5.80
CA THR A 140 7.69 -4.12 4.59
C THR A 140 8.88 -3.27 4.18
N TRP A 141 8.77 -1.96 4.18
CA TRP A 141 9.89 -1.06 3.83
C TRP A 141 11.01 -1.12 4.86
N ILE A 142 10.68 -1.10 6.15
CA ILE A 142 11.65 -1.21 7.24
C ILE A 142 12.40 -2.53 7.17
N SER A 143 11.68 -3.64 7.04
CA SER A 143 12.24 -5.00 7.00
C SER A 143 13.06 -5.27 5.73
N SER A 144 12.91 -4.47 4.68
CA SER A 144 13.67 -4.64 3.42
C SER A 144 15.04 -3.96 3.41
N GLY A 145 15.55 -3.55 4.58
CA GLY A 145 16.90 -3.04 4.76
C GLY A 145 17.01 -1.56 5.05
N ALA A 146 15.95 -0.92 5.54
CA ALA A 146 16.03 0.45 6.04
C ALA A 146 17.08 0.58 7.15
N GLN A 147 17.58 1.79 7.35
CA GLN A 147 18.68 2.07 8.27
C GLN A 147 18.33 1.74 9.73
N GLU A 148 19.35 1.46 10.53
CA GLU A 148 19.24 1.26 11.97
C GLU A 148 18.55 2.47 12.62
N GLY A 149 17.60 2.22 13.52
CA GLY A 149 16.74 3.24 14.09
C GLY A 149 15.41 3.41 13.34
N SER A 150 15.22 2.75 12.17
CA SER A 150 13.89 2.70 11.55
C SER A 150 12.90 1.93 12.40
N GLY A 151 11.66 2.42 12.49
CA GLY A 151 10.65 1.79 13.33
C GLY A 151 9.37 2.60 13.51
N PHE A 152 8.50 2.08 14.37
CA PHE A 152 7.23 2.69 14.77
C PHE A 152 7.41 3.44 16.09
N TYR A 153 7.02 4.71 16.11
CA TYR A 153 7.29 5.64 17.20
C TYR A 153 6.05 6.36 17.72
N LEU A 154 4.84 5.93 17.31
CA LEU A 154 3.60 6.60 17.74
C LEU A 154 3.50 6.70 19.27
N ASN A 155 3.91 5.66 19.99
CA ASN A 155 3.87 5.60 21.45
C ASN A 155 5.22 5.97 22.12
N GLU A 156 6.24 6.34 21.33
CA GLU A 156 7.58 6.70 21.82
C GLU A 156 8.09 7.99 21.15
N PRO A 157 7.30 9.09 21.11
CA PRO A 157 7.67 10.31 20.39
C PRO A 157 8.95 10.96 20.93
N GLU A 158 9.23 10.84 22.24
CA GLU A 158 10.47 11.35 22.86
C GLU A 158 11.71 10.60 22.36
N ARG A 159 11.58 9.28 22.14
CA ARG A 159 12.66 8.47 21.57
C ARG A 159 12.92 8.87 20.12
N LEU A 160 11.88 9.14 19.35
CA LEU A 160 12.01 9.68 18.00
C LEU A 160 12.70 11.05 18.03
N ALA A 161 12.25 11.96 18.90
CA ALA A 161 12.85 13.29 19.05
C ALA A 161 14.34 13.23 19.41
N GLY A 162 14.75 12.25 20.21
CA GLY A 162 16.16 12.01 20.54
C GLY A 162 17.00 11.44 19.40
N LEU A 163 16.35 10.69 18.47
CA LEU A 163 17.01 10.08 17.32
C LEU A 163 17.25 11.08 16.16
N LEU A 164 16.28 11.95 15.88
CA LEU A 164 16.28 12.80 14.69
C LEU A 164 17.44 13.83 14.62
N PRO A 165 17.88 14.50 15.69
CA PRO A 165 19.01 15.42 15.62
C PRO A 165 20.31 14.78 15.19
N THR A 166 20.51 13.49 15.51
CA THR A 166 21.72 12.75 15.13
C THR A 166 21.67 12.26 13.69
N ALA A 167 20.48 12.04 13.14
CA ALA A 167 20.25 11.60 11.77
C ALA A 167 20.38 12.75 10.73
N ASN A 168 20.41 14.00 11.16
CA ASN A 168 20.38 15.19 10.29
C ASN A 168 21.72 15.52 9.60
N CYS A 169 22.72 14.66 9.71
CA CYS A 169 24.06 14.87 9.15
C CYS A 169 24.38 13.83 8.07
N GLN A 170 24.00 14.11 6.81
CA GLN A 170 24.49 13.44 5.60
C GLN A 170 24.26 11.93 5.49
N LEU A 171 23.08 11.53 4.94
CA LEU A 171 22.67 10.14 4.70
C LEU A 171 22.63 9.26 5.97
N PRO A 172 21.57 8.55 6.25
CA PRO A 172 20.41 8.32 5.36
C PRO A 172 19.42 9.48 5.33
N THR A 173 18.60 9.55 4.26
CA THR A 173 17.47 10.48 4.18
C THR A 173 16.40 10.06 5.19
N LEU A 174 15.93 10.96 6.04
CA LEU A 174 14.79 10.70 6.89
C LEU A 174 13.51 10.64 6.05
N LEU A 175 12.77 9.55 6.16
CA LEU A 175 11.37 9.43 5.75
C LEU A 175 10.51 9.34 7.02
N LEU A 176 9.85 10.43 7.37
CA LEU A 176 8.89 10.49 8.47
C LEU A 176 7.49 10.33 7.92
N ILE A 177 6.85 9.20 8.20
CA ILE A 177 5.47 8.92 7.78
C ILE A 177 4.55 8.89 8.99
N GLY A 178 3.36 9.51 8.92
CA GLY A 178 2.47 9.52 10.07
C GLY A 178 1.04 9.93 9.76
N LEU A 179 0.19 9.62 10.72
CA LEU A 179 -1.19 10.13 10.76
C LEU A 179 -1.14 11.64 11.00
N THR A 180 -2.04 12.39 10.35
CA THR A 180 -2.10 13.85 10.42
C THR A 180 -1.95 14.37 11.85
N TYR A 181 -2.77 13.88 12.79
CA TYR A 181 -2.75 14.36 14.17
C TYR A 181 -1.42 14.05 14.86
N ALA A 182 -0.84 12.88 14.63
CA ALA A 182 0.42 12.47 15.26
C ALA A 182 1.62 13.28 14.76
N LEU A 183 1.63 13.64 13.47
CA LEU A 183 2.64 14.53 12.91
C LEU A 183 2.51 15.95 13.45
N LEU A 184 1.29 16.48 13.61
CA LEU A 184 1.04 17.80 14.16
C LEU A 184 1.43 17.86 15.65
N ASP A 185 1.00 16.89 16.45
CA ASP A 185 1.36 16.79 17.87
C ASP A 185 2.88 16.69 18.07
N PHE A 186 3.54 15.86 17.23
CA PHE A 186 4.99 15.74 17.28
C PHE A 186 5.70 17.06 16.94
N ALA A 187 5.25 17.76 15.90
CA ALA A 187 5.84 19.03 15.49
C ALA A 187 5.63 20.15 16.52
N GLU A 188 4.50 20.14 17.25
CA GLU A 188 4.21 21.10 18.31
C GLU A 188 5.06 20.86 19.56
N ILE A 189 5.20 19.58 19.98
CA ILE A 189 5.90 19.21 21.22
C ILE A 189 7.42 19.19 21.01
N HIS A 190 7.90 18.80 19.82
CA HIS A 190 9.32 18.66 19.49
C HIS A 190 9.71 19.50 18.26
N PRO A 191 9.61 20.83 18.32
CA PRO A 191 9.95 21.69 17.18
C PRO A 191 11.44 21.57 16.85
N MET A 192 11.74 21.09 15.62
CA MET A 192 13.10 20.96 15.13
C MET A 192 13.17 21.10 13.61
N PRO A 193 14.31 21.55 13.05
CA PRO A 193 14.47 21.58 11.60
C PRO A 193 14.68 20.16 11.06
N LEU A 194 13.90 19.75 10.07
CA LEU A 194 14.01 18.46 9.36
C LEU A 194 14.48 18.68 7.92
N ASN A 195 15.64 19.35 7.76
CA ASN A 195 16.19 19.71 6.45
C ASN A 195 16.55 18.46 5.64
N GLY A 196 16.12 18.41 4.38
CA GLY A 196 16.41 17.27 3.49
C GLY A 196 15.61 16.00 3.80
N SER A 197 14.62 16.08 4.69
CA SER A 197 13.73 14.98 5.03
C SER A 197 12.51 14.94 4.10
N ILE A 198 11.88 13.77 4.02
CA ILE A 198 10.58 13.57 3.38
C ILE A 198 9.56 13.37 4.49
N ILE A 199 8.51 14.20 4.50
CA ILE A 199 7.36 14.04 5.40
C ILE A 199 6.19 13.51 4.58
N MET A 200 5.67 12.35 4.98
CA MET A 200 4.54 11.70 4.33
C MET A 200 3.36 11.62 5.29
N GLU A 201 2.33 12.39 4.99
CA GLU A 201 1.08 12.40 5.76
C GLU A 201 0.09 11.40 5.15
N THR A 202 -0.69 10.69 6.03
CA THR A 202 -1.67 9.66 5.61
C THR A 202 -3.02 9.83 6.29
#